data_b6b9375c0de1f62bfaf2c03691fcd16e
#
_entry.id   b6b9375c0de1f62bfaf2c03691fcd16e
#
_cell.length_a   1.000
_cell.length_b   1.000
_cell.length_c   1.000
_cell.angle_alpha   90.00
_cell.angle_beta   90.00
_cell.angle_gamma   90.00
#
_symmetry.space_group_name_H-M   'P 1'
#
loop_
_entity.id
_entity.type
_entity.pdbx_description
1 polymer ?
#
loop_
_entity_poly.entity_id
_entity_poly.type
_entity_poly.pdbx_seq_one_letter_code
_entity_poly.pdbx_strand_id
1 'polypeptide(L)'
;AFAETPAPVAGAGIVLQSIGVYCSPEIAGTEAAPDTELGYINLMTAPPEFIFRQTDVPARLGLSFGILIVADRDIANVRVLTWKPGATDPESWTTDIVAGEPKLRGFVFEYENELIPGPWRMEAYDGDTQLYSVTFEVLPGSELPSVTSNCDLLS
;
A
#
# COMPACT_ATOMS: atom_id res chain seq x y z
N ALA A 1 -20.43 15.52 -7.94
CA ALA A 1 -19.26 16.01 -7.24
C ALA A 1 -18.42 14.83 -6.75
N PHE A 2 -17.13 14.87 -6.98
CA PHE A 2 -16.22 13.85 -6.48
C PHE A 2 -15.78 14.23 -5.08
N ALA A 3 -15.85 13.27 -4.16
CA ALA A 3 -15.26 13.47 -2.86
C ALA A 3 -13.73 13.58 -3.03
N GLU A 4 -13.13 14.56 -2.42
CA GLU A 4 -11.67 14.67 -2.41
C GLU A 4 -11.08 13.51 -1.62
N THR A 5 -9.98 12.97 -2.12
CA THR A 5 -9.20 11.98 -1.39
C THR A 5 -8.62 12.65 -0.14
N PRO A 6 -8.85 12.08 1.06
CA PRO A 6 -8.28 12.66 2.28
C PRO A 6 -6.77 12.78 2.20
N ALA A 7 -6.22 13.83 2.78
CA ALA A 7 -4.77 14.01 2.86
C ALA A 7 -4.16 12.89 3.73
N PRO A 8 -2.94 12.43 3.38
CA PRO A 8 -2.22 11.47 4.21
C PRO A 8 -1.98 12.00 5.63
N VAL A 9 -2.08 11.10 6.61
CA VAL A 9 -1.88 11.43 8.02
C VAL A 9 -0.74 10.58 8.56
N ALA A 10 0.21 11.20 9.24
CA ALA A 10 1.29 10.52 9.94
C ALA A 10 1.22 10.87 11.43
N GLY A 11 1.34 9.86 12.29
CA GLY A 11 1.44 10.03 13.72
C GLY A 11 2.81 10.52 14.17
N ALA A 12 2.94 10.82 15.46
CA ALA A 12 4.19 11.30 16.02
C ALA A 12 5.35 10.35 15.76
N GLY A 13 6.47 10.87 15.25
CA GLY A 13 7.67 10.10 14.98
C GLY A 13 7.63 9.24 13.72
N ILE A 14 6.59 9.36 12.91
CA ILE A 14 6.44 8.63 11.65
C ILE A 14 6.61 9.60 10.48
N VAL A 15 7.52 9.27 9.58
CA VAL A 15 7.73 10.03 8.34
C VAL A 15 7.19 9.20 7.17
N LEU A 16 6.26 9.78 6.40
CA LEU A 16 5.78 9.20 5.15
C LEU A 16 6.79 9.58 4.06
N GLN A 17 7.80 8.73 3.87
CA GLN A 17 8.92 9.05 2.98
C GLN A 17 8.51 9.04 1.51
N SER A 18 7.67 8.10 1.11
CA SER A 18 7.15 8.01 -0.24
C SER A 18 5.73 7.47 -0.21
N ILE A 19 4.88 8.03 -1.05
CA ILE A 19 3.51 7.57 -1.28
C ILE A 19 3.31 7.56 -2.77
N GLY A 20 2.89 6.46 -3.34
CA GLY A 20 2.66 6.46 -4.78
C GLY A 20 2.60 5.09 -5.42
N VAL A 21 2.97 5.09 -6.68
CA VAL A 21 2.87 3.96 -7.60
C VAL A 21 4.27 3.50 -7.98
N TYR A 22 4.45 2.20 -8.06
CA TYR A 22 5.70 1.60 -8.53
C TYR A 22 5.39 0.36 -9.37
N CYS A 23 6.36 -0.05 -10.18
CA CYS A 23 6.23 -1.27 -10.97
C CYS A 23 6.40 -2.48 -10.06
N SER A 24 5.83 -3.62 -10.45
CA SER A 24 5.92 -4.84 -9.65
C SER A 24 7.37 -5.17 -9.33
N PRO A 25 7.73 -5.22 -8.05
CA PRO A 25 9.08 -5.50 -7.64
C PRO A 25 9.40 -7.00 -7.71
N GLU A 26 10.66 -7.32 -7.59
CA GLU A 26 11.07 -8.70 -7.40
C GLU A 26 10.62 -9.19 -6.02
N ILE A 27 9.90 -10.30 -5.99
CA ILE A 27 9.40 -10.89 -4.76
C ILE A 27 10.46 -11.84 -4.19
N ALA A 28 10.89 -11.58 -2.95
CA ALA A 28 11.86 -12.42 -2.24
C ALA A 28 11.23 -13.67 -1.63
N GLY A 29 9.93 -13.61 -1.36
CA GLY A 29 9.18 -14.70 -0.74
C GLY A 29 7.85 -14.22 -0.22
N THR A 30 7.19 -15.04 0.59
CA THR A 30 5.92 -14.70 1.20
C THR A 30 5.95 -14.95 2.71
N GLU A 31 5.08 -14.27 3.44
CA GLU A 31 4.88 -14.46 4.87
C GLU A 31 3.40 -14.73 5.10
N ALA A 32 3.09 -15.69 5.99
CA ALA A 32 1.71 -16.03 6.30
C ALA A 32 0.97 -14.84 6.92
N ALA A 33 -0.19 -14.54 6.38
CA ALA A 33 -1.06 -13.46 6.87
C ALA A 33 -2.52 -13.93 6.72
N PRO A 34 -3.01 -14.79 7.64
CA PRO A 34 -4.29 -15.47 7.49
C PRO A 34 -5.50 -14.54 7.48
N ASP A 35 -5.35 -13.32 8.01
CA ASP A 35 -6.43 -12.33 8.03
C ASP A 35 -6.48 -11.46 6.76
N THR A 36 -5.73 -11.83 5.73
CA THR A 36 -5.82 -11.23 4.40
C THR A 36 -6.56 -12.15 3.45
N GLU A 37 -7.09 -11.58 2.35
CA GLU A 37 -7.83 -12.35 1.36
C GLU A 37 -7.00 -13.47 0.74
N LEU A 38 -5.72 -13.21 0.44
CA LEU A 38 -4.82 -14.19 -0.14
C LEU A 38 -4.22 -15.15 0.90
N GLY A 39 -4.26 -14.81 2.18
CA GLY A 39 -3.66 -15.59 3.25
C GLY A 39 -2.16 -15.40 3.40
N TYR A 40 -1.56 -14.53 2.63
CA TYR A 40 -0.12 -14.23 2.67
C TYR A 40 0.15 -12.79 2.22
N ILE A 41 1.35 -12.29 2.56
CA ILE A 41 1.90 -11.05 2.03
C ILE A 41 3.20 -11.35 1.29
N ASN A 42 3.52 -10.53 0.30
CA ASN A 42 4.76 -10.64 -0.46
C ASN A 42 5.89 -9.90 0.24
N LEU A 43 7.06 -10.51 0.29
CA LEU A 43 8.28 -9.90 0.82
C LEU A 43 9.18 -9.51 -0.35
N MET A 44 9.83 -8.35 -0.24
CA MET A 44 10.69 -7.80 -1.29
C MET A 44 12.16 -7.88 -0.90
N THR A 45 13.04 -7.97 -1.92
CA THR A 45 14.48 -7.96 -1.72
C THR A 45 14.99 -6.60 -1.26
N ALA A 46 14.33 -5.52 -1.70
CA ALA A 46 14.67 -4.13 -1.36
C ALA A 46 13.44 -3.24 -1.55
N PRO A 47 13.41 -2.05 -0.90
CA PRO A 47 12.34 -1.08 -1.16
C PRO A 47 12.30 -0.71 -2.65
N PRO A 48 11.10 -0.61 -3.26
CA PRO A 48 10.98 -0.26 -4.67
C PRO A 48 11.25 1.23 -4.90
N GLU A 49 11.58 1.55 -6.14
CA GLU A 49 11.62 2.92 -6.57
C GLU A 49 10.21 3.35 -7.01
N PHE A 50 9.68 4.40 -6.39
CA PHE A 50 8.38 4.94 -6.75
C PHE A 50 8.49 5.76 -8.03
N ILE A 51 7.77 5.36 -9.07
CA ILE A 51 7.79 6.05 -10.36
C ILE A 51 6.91 7.29 -10.38
N PHE A 52 5.80 7.27 -9.62
CA PHE A 52 4.89 8.41 -9.48
C PHE A 52 4.53 8.58 -8.00
N ARG A 53 4.66 9.81 -7.52
CA ARG A 53 4.31 10.18 -6.13
C ARG A 53 2.90 10.77 -6.14
N GLN A 54 1.91 9.89 -6.13
CA GLN A 54 0.51 10.27 -6.21
C GLN A 54 -0.37 9.23 -5.55
N THR A 55 -1.60 9.60 -5.23
CA THR A 55 -2.59 8.72 -4.63
C THR A 55 -3.62 8.19 -5.63
N ASP A 56 -3.62 8.67 -6.86
CA ASP A 56 -4.45 8.14 -7.93
C ASP A 56 -3.76 6.95 -8.58
N VAL A 57 -4.44 5.80 -8.61
CA VAL A 57 -3.85 4.54 -9.05
C VAL A 57 -4.76 3.85 -10.07
N PRO A 58 -4.30 3.62 -11.32
CA PRO A 58 -5.08 2.83 -12.26
C PRO A 58 -5.06 1.34 -11.89
N ALA A 59 -6.21 0.70 -11.95
CA ALA A 59 -6.36 -0.72 -11.59
C ALA A 59 -5.89 -1.60 -12.75
N ARG A 60 -4.59 -1.90 -12.78
CA ARG A 60 -3.96 -2.72 -13.82
C ARG A 60 -3.14 -3.83 -13.18
N LEU A 61 -3.26 -5.05 -13.70
CA LEU A 61 -2.42 -6.17 -13.26
C LEU A 61 -0.95 -5.83 -13.40
N GLY A 62 -0.16 -6.17 -12.38
CA GLY A 62 1.27 -5.91 -12.34
C GLY A 62 1.67 -4.54 -11.80
N LEU A 63 0.72 -3.62 -11.64
CA LEU A 63 1.00 -2.32 -11.04
C LEU A 63 0.91 -2.41 -9.52
N SER A 64 1.78 -1.70 -8.85
CA SER A 64 1.82 -1.66 -7.38
C SER A 64 1.65 -0.25 -6.88
N PHE A 65 1.13 -0.12 -5.66
CA PHE A 65 1.02 1.17 -4.98
C PHE A 65 1.26 0.97 -3.48
N GLY A 66 1.63 2.03 -2.81
CA GLY A 66 1.85 1.92 -1.38
C GLY A 66 2.60 3.07 -0.76
N ILE A 67 3.14 2.79 0.42
CA ILE A 67 3.73 3.77 1.31
C ILE A 67 5.07 3.25 1.80
N LEU A 68 6.09 4.11 1.78
CA LEU A 68 7.37 3.83 2.41
C LEU A 68 7.48 4.76 3.62
N ILE A 69 7.60 4.18 4.81
CA ILE A 69 7.67 4.93 6.06
C ILE A 69 9.00 4.73 6.76
N VAL A 70 9.36 5.72 7.59
CA VAL A 70 10.49 5.62 8.52
C VAL A 70 9.98 6.06 9.89
N ALA A 71 10.22 5.24 10.91
CA ALA A 71 9.88 5.57 12.29
C ALA A 71 11.12 5.99 13.07
N ASP A 72 10.92 6.81 14.10
CA ASP A 72 12.01 7.26 14.98
C ASP A 72 12.31 6.29 16.12
N ARG A 73 11.57 5.18 16.20
CA ARG A 73 11.70 4.18 17.27
C ARG A 73 11.33 2.79 16.77
N ASP A 74 11.73 1.77 17.51
CA ASP A 74 11.29 0.40 17.26
C ASP A 74 9.85 0.25 17.76
N ILE A 75 8.99 -0.36 16.94
CA ILE A 75 7.60 -0.61 17.29
C ILE A 75 7.28 -2.07 16.97
N ALA A 76 6.98 -2.85 17.99
CA ALA A 76 6.63 -4.26 17.81
C ALA A 76 5.12 -4.43 17.65
N ASN A 77 4.72 -5.48 16.94
CA ASN A 77 3.32 -5.88 16.78
C ASN A 77 2.44 -4.78 16.22
N VAL A 78 2.95 -4.08 15.22
CA VAL A 78 2.18 -3.07 14.49
C VAL A 78 1.07 -3.76 13.70
N ARG A 79 -0.16 -3.36 13.92
CA ARG A 79 -1.31 -3.88 13.19
C ARG A 79 -1.51 -3.05 11.92
N VAL A 80 -1.40 -3.71 10.78
CA VAL A 80 -1.54 -3.06 9.47
C VAL A 80 -2.90 -3.43 8.89
N LEU A 81 -3.66 -2.43 8.46
CA LEU A 81 -5.02 -2.59 7.94
C LEU A 81 -5.11 -2.08 6.51
N THR A 82 -5.85 -2.82 5.68
CA THR A 82 -6.20 -2.39 4.33
C THR A 82 -7.72 -2.44 4.18
N TRP A 83 -8.31 -1.28 3.93
CA TRP A 83 -9.76 -1.15 3.67
C TRP A 83 -9.98 -1.05 2.18
N LYS A 84 -10.63 -2.05 1.60
CA LYS A 84 -11.05 -2.03 0.19
C LYS A 84 -12.43 -1.40 0.07
N PRO A 85 -12.77 -0.82 -1.09
CA PRO A 85 -14.10 -0.25 -1.30
C PRO A 85 -15.22 -1.25 -1.03
N GLY A 86 -16.22 -0.85 -0.24
CA GLY A 86 -17.38 -1.68 0.07
C GLY A 86 -17.14 -2.80 1.08
N ALA A 87 -15.93 -2.96 1.58
CA ALA A 87 -15.65 -3.99 2.58
C ALA A 87 -16.16 -3.57 3.96
N THR A 88 -16.76 -4.52 4.68
CA THR A 88 -17.21 -4.28 6.05
C THR A 88 -16.07 -4.40 7.06
N ASP A 89 -15.07 -5.21 6.73
CA ASP A 89 -13.90 -5.45 7.59
C ASP A 89 -12.61 -5.24 6.79
N PRO A 90 -11.54 -4.72 7.43
CA PRO A 90 -10.27 -4.59 6.75
C PRO A 90 -9.53 -5.93 6.68
N GLU A 91 -8.65 -6.08 5.70
CA GLU A 91 -7.60 -7.08 5.78
C GLU A 91 -6.55 -6.62 6.78
N SER A 92 -5.99 -7.53 7.54
CA SER A 92 -5.01 -7.16 8.57
C SER A 92 -3.90 -8.19 8.71
N TRP A 93 -2.73 -7.71 9.14
CA TRP A 93 -1.64 -8.54 9.64
C TRP A 93 -0.81 -7.72 10.61
N THR A 94 0.14 -8.36 11.28
CA THR A 94 1.05 -7.69 12.19
C THR A 94 2.47 -7.73 11.64
N THR A 95 3.23 -6.69 11.95
CA THR A 95 4.64 -6.58 11.56
C THR A 95 5.38 -5.76 12.62
N ASP A 96 6.71 -5.77 12.55
CA ASP A 96 7.57 -4.96 13.40
C ASP A 96 8.21 -3.85 12.56
N ILE A 97 8.40 -2.69 13.18
CA ILE A 97 9.08 -1.55 12.56
C ILE A 97 10.37 -1.31 13.34
N VAL A 98 11.48 -1.16 12.62
CA VAL A 98 12.79 -0.85 13.21
C VAL A 98 13.12 0.62 12.98
N ALA A 99 13.56 1.31 14.04
CA ALA A 99 13.90 2.72 13.99
C ALA A 99 14.88 3.03 12.87
N GLY A 100 14.58 4.05 12.06
CA GLY A 100 15.46 4.52 10.98
C GLY A 100 15.48 3.63 9.74
N GLU A 101 14.85 2.46 9.75
CA GLU A 101 14.79 1.58 8.58
C GLU A 101 13.49 1.81 7.80
N PRO A 102 13.57 2.03 6.46
CA PRO A 102 12.38 2.15 5.64
C PRO A 102 11.53 0.88 5.72
N LYS A 103 10.23 1.06 5.93
CA LYS A 103 9.26 -0.02 5.96
C LYS A 103 8.22 0.21 4.87
N LEU A 104 8.11 -0.75 3.96
CA LEU A 104 7.16 -0.68 2.88
C LEU A 104 5.84 -1.30 3.29
N ARG A 105 4.74 -0.57 3.01
CA ARG A 105 3.40 -1.13 2.93
C ARG A 105 2.94 -0.97 1.50
N GLY A 106 3.00 -2.05 0.73
CA GLY A 106 2.61 -2.03 -0.67
C GLY A 106 1.50 -3.03 -0.96
N PHE A 107 0.83 -2.79 -2.09
CA PHE A 107 -0.13 -3.71 -2.67
C PHE A 107 0.16 -3.84 -4.16
N VAL A 108 0.22 -5.07 -4.65
CA VAL A 108 0.36 -5.35 -6.07
C VAL A 108 -0.91 -6.00 -6.59
N PHE A 109 -1.42 -5.51 -7.72
CA PHE A 109 -2.55 -6.14 -8.38
C PHE A 109 -2.08 -7.42 -9.07
N GLU A 110 -2.32 -8.56 -8.44
CA GLU A 110 -1.91 -9.88 -8.96
C GLU A 110 -3.06 -10.61 -9.65
N TYR A 111 -4.31 -10.31 -9.24
CA TYR A 111 -5.51 -11.03 -9.71
C TYR A 111 -6.59 -10.05 -10.13
N GLU A 112 -7.41 -10.47 -11.10
CA GLU A 112 -8.48 -9.62 -11.64
C GLU A 112 -9.50 -9.18 -10.59
N ASN A 113 -9.80 -10.02 -9.60
CA ASN A 113 -10.73 -9.68 -8.53
C ASN A 113 -10.23 -8.59 -7.59
N GLU A 114 -8.96 -8.22 -7.70
CA GLU A 114 -8.36 -7.12 -6.93
C GLU A 114 -8.50 -5.76 -7.62
N LEU A 115 -8.89 -5.74 -8.89
CA LEU A 115 -9.02 -4.52 -9.68
C LEU A 115 -10.33 -3.79 -9.35
N ILE A 116 -10.45 -3.28 -8.13
CA ILE A 116 -11.66 -2.66 -7.61
C ILE A 116 -11.47 -1.15 -7.55
N PRO A 117 -12.14 -0.37 -8.42
CA PRO A 117 -12.10 1.10 -8.35
C PRO A 117 -12.75 1.60 -7.07
N GLY A 118 -12.25 2.70 -6.56
CA GLY A 118 -12.74 3.37 -5.37
C GLY A 118 -11.64 3.66 -4.37
N PRO A 119 -12.01 4.14 -3.17
CA PRO A 119 -11.03 4.46 -2.14
C PRO A 119 -10.49 3.21 -1.46
N TRP A 120 -9.18 3.09 -1.44
CA TRP A 120 -8.45 2.07 -0.70
C TRP A 120 -7.68 2.78 0.41
N ARG A 121 -7.94 2.41 1.67
CA ARG A 121 -7.27 3.06 2.80
C ARG A 121 -6.31 2.10 3.48
N MET A 122 -5.08 2.54 3.64
CA MET A 122 -4.03 1.82 4.35
C MET A 122 -3.74 2.51 5.67
N GLU A 123 -3.82 1.76 6.76
CA GLU A 123 -3.62 2.26 8.12
C GLU A 123 -2.70 1.35 8.90
N ALA A 124 -2.04 1.90 9.92
CA ALA A 124 -1.26 1.12 10.86
C ALA A 124 -1.47 1.62 12.28
N TYR A 125 -1.46 0.71 13.24
CA TYR A 125 -1.71 1.00 14.65
C TYR A 125 -0.69 0.31 15.55
N ASP A 126 -0.26 1.05 16.56
CA ASP A 126 0.43 0.53 17.73
C ASP A 126 -0.58 0.53 18.88
N GLY A 127 -1.18 -0.63 19.16
CA GLY A 127 -2.33 -0.68 20.05
C GLY A 127 -3.48 0.17 19.52
N ASP A 128 -3.87 1.19 20.27
CA ASP A 128 -4.92 2.14 19.87
C ASP A 128 -4.37 3.39 19.21
N THR A 129 -3.04 3.52 19.08
CA THR A 129 -2.42 4.69 18.50
C THR A 129 -2.24 4.52 17.00
N GLN A 130 -2.85 5.40 16.21
CA GLN A 130 -2.68 5.40 14.77
C GLN A 130 -1.28 5.90 14.40
N LEU A 131 -0.55 5.10 13.63
CA LEU A 131 0.78 5.48 13.14
C LEU A 131 0.68 6.21 11.81
N TYR A 132 -0.19 5.77 10.92
CA TYR A 132 -0.49 6.49 9.67
C TYR A 132 -1.84 6.08 9.11
N SER A 133 -2.36 6.91 8.22
CA SER A 133 -3.53 6.61 7.39
C SER A 133 -3.34 7.27 6.03
N VAL A 134 -3.40 6.49 4.97
CA VAL A 134 -3.28 6.99 3.59
C VAL A 134 -4.39 6.37 2.76
N THR A 135 -5.12 7.22 2.03
CA THR A 135 -6.17 6.79 1.12
C THR A 135 -5.69 6.94 -0.32
N PHE A 136 -5.81 5.85 -1.07
CA PHE A 136 -5.55 5.84 -2.50
C PHE A 136 -6.87 5.81 -3.23
N GLU A 137 -6.99 6.58 -4.32
CA GLU A 137 -8.13 6.48 -5.22
C GLU A 137 -7.76 5.55 -6.36
N VAL A 138 -8.32 4.35 -6.35
CA VAL A 138 -8.12 3.39 -7.42
C VAL A 138 -9.11 3.68 -8.54
N LEU A 139 -8.58 3.93 -9.73
CA LEU A 139 -9.35 4.31 -10.92
C LEU A 139 -9.47 3.12 -11.87
N PRO A 140 -10.45 3.12 -12.80
CA PRO A 140 -10.51 2.10 -13.84
C PRO A 140 -9.18 1.98 -14.58
N GLY A 141 -8.82 0.76 -14.99
CA GLY A 141 -7.51 0.48 -15.59
C GLY A 141 -7.22 1.21 -16.90
N SER A 142 -8.23 1.77 -17.55
CA SER A 142 -8.06 2.60 -18.75
C SER A 142 -7.63 4.03 -18.45
N GLU A 143 -7.72 4.45 -17.19
CA GLU A 143 -7.32 5.78 -16.77
C GLU A 143 -5.80 5.85 -16.58
N LEU A 144 -5.26 7.07 -16.64
CA LEU A 144 -3.85 7.37 -16.41
C LEU A 144 -2.89 6.49 -17.26
N PRO A 145 -3.02 6.49 -18.59
CA PRO A 145 -2.17 5.64 -19.43
C PRO A 145 -0.68 5.99 -19.34
N SER A 146 -0.33 7.22 -18.97
CA SER A 146 1.07 7.60 -18.74
C SER A 146 1.68 6.88 -17.55
N VAL A 147 0.88 6.50 -16.55
CA VAL A 147 1.32 5.70 -15.41
C VAL A 147 1.54 4.25 -15.84
N THR A 148 0.56 3.66 -16.50
CA THR A 148 0.63 2.25 -16.89
C THR A 148 1.72 1.96 -17.89
N SER A 149 2.03 2.91 -18.82
CA SER A 149 3.05 2.72 -19.85
C SER A 149 4.48 2.68 -19.29
N ASN A 150 4.70 3.15 -18.07
CA ASN A 150 6.03 3.16 -17.46
C ASN A 150 6.46 1.82 -16.88
N CYS A 151 5.56 0.87 -16.75
CA CYS A 151 5.85 -0.39 -16.05
C CYS A 151 5.93 -1.60 -16.95
N ASP A 152 5.87 -1.46 -18.27
CA ASP A 152 5.91 -2.59 -19.21
C ASP A 152 4.97 -3.73 -18.80
N LEU A 153 3.75 -3.37 -18.40
CA LEU A 153 2.79 -4.31 -17.81
C LEU A 153 2.19 -5.30 -18.79
N LEU A 154 2.38 -5.07 -20.09
CA LEU A 154 1.78 -5.86 -21.15
C LEU A 154 2.77 -6.77 -21.86
N SER A 155 3.95 -6.87 -21.32
CA SER A 155 4.98 -7.73 -21.89
C SER A 155 4.63 -9.22 -21.74
#